data_c6d8007fec7e90168718d9d7e186c71f
#
_entry.id   c6d8007fec7e90168718d9d7e186c71f
#
_cell.length_a   1.000
_cell.length_b   1.000
_cell.length_c   1.000
_cell.angle_alpha   90.00
_cell.angle_beta   90.00
_cell.angle_gamma   90.00
#
_symmetry.space_group_name_H-M   'P 1'
#
loop_
_entity.id
_entity.type
_entity.pdbx_description
1 polymer ?
#
loop_
_entity_poly.entity_id
_entity_poly.type
_entity_poly.pdbx_seq_one_letter_code
_entity_poly.pdbx_strand_id
1 'polypeptide(L)'
;IIGITGTGGACKSSLTDEIVRRFLLDFSNKSVAIISVDPSRRKTGGALLGDTIRMNSINNERVFMRSMATRQTNASISKDITDAVEILKAAEYDLIIVETSGIGQSGTEIIDIADVSMYIMTPEFGAATQLEKIDMLDYADIVAINKFDKRGAQDALRDVKKQYQRNHNFWDKNPDTMPVFGSIAAQFNDPGTNELYLHLIKIIADKCKLNWKSTLSLRIGNAEKIYIIPPNRTRYLSDITKTNRDYDIWVNEQANIANNLYAIDRLKRLVGENELPNIDNKKLMLHPECQQILE
;
A
#
# COMPACT_ATOMS: atom_id res chain seq x y z
N ILE A 1 0.76 -17.76 18.76
CA ILE A 1 1.79 -17.11 17.93
C ILE A 1 1.33 -17.10 16.48
N ILE A 2 1.44 -15.96 15.80
CA ILE A 2 1.23 -15.84 14.35
C ILE A 2 2.59 -15.73 13.67
N GLY A 3 2.88 -16.64 12.75
CA GLY A 3 4.04 -16.57 11.86
C GLY A 3 3.68 -15.92 10.54
N ILE A 4 4.30 -14.79 10.22
CA ILE A 4 4.09 -14.06 8.96
C ILE A 4 5.32 -14.18 8.09
N THR A 5 5.15 -14.76 6.91
CA THR A 5 6.19 -14.82 5.87
C THR A 5 5.63 -14.42 4.50
N GLY A 6 6.46 -14.33 3.50
CA GLY A 6 5.98 -13.99 2.16
C GLY A 6 7.04 -13.39 1.26
N THR A 7 6.63 -13.10 0.03
CA THR A 7 7.54 -12.60 -1.01
C THR A 7 8.16 -11.25 -0.67
N GLY A 8 9.35 -10.99 -1.20
CA GLY A 8 9.98 -9.69 -1.15
C GLY A 8 9.07 -8.62 -1.77
N GLY A 9 8.99 -7.46 -1.14
CA GLY A 9 8.15 -6.35 -1.63
C GLY A 9 6.63 -6.52 -1.45
N ALA A 10 6.16 -7.59 -0.78
CA ALA A 10 4.73 -7.78 -0.50
C ALA A 10 4.15 -6.82 0.57
N CYS A 11 4.99 -5.95 1.16
CA CYS A 11 4.59 -5.02 2.24
C CYS A 11 4.01 -5.76 3.45
N LYS A 12 4.70 -6.80 3.91
CA LYS A 12 4.32 -7.58 5.09
C LYS A 12 4.10 -6.69 6.31
N SER A 13 5.09 -5.87 6.66
CA SER A 13 5.04 -4.99 7.85
C SER A 13 3.88 -4.00 7.80
N SER A 14 3.49 -3.51 6.60
CA SER A 14 2.30 -2.65 6.47
C SER A 14 1.00 -3.42 6.73
N LEU A 15 0.91 -4.67 6.27
CA LEU A 15 -0.26 -5.51 6.54
C LEU A 15 -0.30 -5.94 8.01
N THR A 16 0.86 -6.25 8.60
CA THR A 16 1.00 -6.51 10.03
C THR A 16 0.52 -5.31 10.87
N ASP A 17 0.92 -4.08 10.50
CA ASP A 17 0.46 -2.85 11.16
C ASP A 17 -1.07 -2.70 11.12
N GLU A 18 -1.68 -2.97 9.96
CA GLU A 18 -3.13 -2.94 9.79
C GLU A 18 -3.86 -4.03 10.59
N ILE A 19 -3.27 -5.23 10.74
CA ILE A 19 -3.80 -6.31 11.58
C ILE A 19 -3.72 -5.92 13.06
N VAL A 20 -2.56 -5.42 13.51
CA VAL A 20 -2.35 -5.00 14.90
C VAL A 20 -3.29 -3.85 15.26
N ARG A 21 -3.47 -2.88 14.38
CA ARG A 21 -4.42 -1.77 14.60
C ARG A 21 -5.85 -2.28 14.83
N ARG A 22 -6.32 -3.24 14.02
CA ARG A 22 -7.66 -3.85 14.19
C ARG A 22 -7.74 -4.64 15.50
N PHE A 23 -6.69 -5.39 15.82
CA PHE A 23 -6.62 -6.15 17.07
C PHE A 23 -6.73 -5.27 18.29
N LEU A 24 -6.01 -4.16 18.33
CA LEU A 24 -6.06 -3.19 19.42
C LEU A 24 -7.42 -2.50 19.59
N LEU A 25 -8.14 -2.31 18.47
CA LEU A 25 -9.52 -1.77 18.48
C LEU A 25 -10.52 -2.82 18.93
N ASP A 26 -10.33 -4.08 18.53
CA ASP A 26 -11.25 -5.18 18.81
C ASP A 26 -11.13 -5.66 20.28
N PHE A 27 -9.90 -5.74 20.75
CA PHE A 27 -9.58 -6.24 22.09
C PHE A 27 -8.92 -5.15 22.94
N SER A 28 -9.72 -4.39 23.68
CA SER A 28 -9.25 -3.23 24.45
C SER A 28 -8.31 -3.57 25.61
N ASN A 29 -8.34 -4.82 26.09
CA ASN A 29 -7.59 -5.30 27.26
C ASN A 29 -6.43 -6.26 26.91
N LYS A 30 -6.13 -6.43 25.62
CA LYS A 30 -5.11 -7.39 25.16
C LYS A 30 -3.85 -6.68 24.68
N SER A 31 -2.73 -7.39 24.83
CA SER A 31 -1.39 -6.93 24.47
C SER A 31 -0.84 -7.70 23.26
N VAL A 32 0.02 -7.05 22.50
CA VAL A 32 0.66 -7.62 21.30
C VAL A 32 2.16 -7.46 21.37
N ALA A 33 2.90 -8.51 21.07
CA ALA A 33 4.33 -8.43 20.82
C ALA A 33 4.64 -8.75 19.35
N ILE A 34 5.58 -8.01 18.77
CA ILE A 34 5.99 -8.18 17.37
C ILE A 34 7.50 -8.39 17.33
N ILE A 35 7.93 -9.50 16.74
CA ILE A 35 9.32 -9.76 16.37
C ILE A 35 9.43 -9.65 14.85
N SER A 36 10.15 -8.63 14.37
CA SER A 36 10.50 -8.50 12.96
C SER A 36 11.90 -9.04 12.73
N VAL A 37 12.00 -10.05 11.87
CA VAL A 37 13.27 -10.69 11.54
C VAL A 37 13.79 -10.13 10.24
N ASP A 38 14.84 -9.31 10.31
CA ASP A 38 15.45 -8.65 9.17
C ASP A 38 16.80 -9.28 8.78
N PRO A 39 17.18 -9.27 7.49
CA PRO A 39 18.51 -9.67 7.10
C PRO A 39 19.54 -8.70 7.67
N SER A 40 20.62 -9.23 8.25
CA SER A 40 21.69 -8.40 8.76
C SER A 40 22.43 -7.65 7.63
N ARG A 41 22.83 -6.41 7.88
CA ARG A 41 23.74 -5.71 6.98
C ARG A 41 25.09 -6.38 6.96
N ARG A 42 25.57 -6.82 5.79
CA ARG A 42 26.87 -7.50 5.63
C ARG A 42 28.06 -6.71 6.20
N LYS A 43 28.01 -5.36 6.18
CA LYS A 43 29.12 -4.49 6.65
C LYS A 43 29.05 -4.14 8.14
N THR A 44 27.89 -4.06 8.75
CA THR A 44 27.72 -3.53 10.11
C THR A 44 27.10 -4.53 11.09
N GLY A 45 26.59 -5.66 10.61
CA GLY A 45 25.98 -6.72 11.45
C GLY A 45 24.67 -6.33 12.16
N GLY A 46 24.15 -5.11 11.94
CA GLY A 46 22.91 -4.64 12.58
C GLY A 46 21.67 -4.92 11.76
N ALA A 47 20.51 -5.03 12.43
CA ALA A 47 19.21 -5.11 11.80
C ALA A 47 18.90 -3.84 10.98
N LEU A 48 18.17 -3.99 9.89
CA LEU A 48 17.61 -2.88 9.15
C LEU A 48 16.36 -2.40 9.92
N LEU A 49 16.48 -1.32 10.70
CA LEU A 49 15.38 -0.76 11.51
C LEU A 49 14.23 -0.15 10.68
N GLY A 50 14.20 -0.41 9.37
CA GLY A 50 13.22 0.19 8.45
C GLY A 50 11.76 -0.18 8.74
N ASP A 51 11.52 -1.36 9.30
CA ASP A 51 10.17 -1.83 9.59
C ASP A 51 9.59 -1.16 10.84
N THR A 52 10.39 -0.93 11.86
CA THR A 52 9.99 -0.22 13.09
C THR A 52 9.52 1.21 12.78
N ILE A 53 10.15 1.88 11.82
CA ILE A 53 9.79 3.28 11.45
C ILE A 53 8.47 3.34 10.68
N ARG A 54 8.07 2.26 10.02
CA ARG A 54 6.87 2.22 9.14
C ARG A 54 5.59 1.83 9.86
N MET A 55 5.68 1.20 11.02
CA MET A 55 4.52 0.74 11.76
C MET A 55 4.03 1.84 12.71
N ASN A 56 2.78 2.24 12.56
CA ASN A 56 2.15 3.28 13.40
C ASN A 56 1.51 2.70 14.66
N SER A 57 1.07 1.46 14.63
CA SER A 57 0.41 0.77 15.76
C SER A 57 1.34 0.52 16.95
N ILE A 58 2.66 0.56 16.74
CA ILE A 58 3.65 0.35 17.81
C ILE A 58 3.71 1.50 18.84
N ASN A 59 3.17 2.67 18.51
CA ASN A 59 3.06 3.81 19.43
C ASN A 59 1.90 3.65 20.44
N ASN A 60 1.71 2.45 20.97
CA ASN A 60 0.67 2.11 21.93
C ASN A 60 1.29 1.30 23.08
N GLU A 61 0.93 1.63 24.32
CA GLU A 61 1.46 0.98 25.53
C GLU A 61 1.23 -0.53 25.58
N ARG A 62 0.25 -1.04 24.83
CA ARG A 62 -0.07 -2.46 24.74
C ARG A 62 0.70 -3.18 23.63
N VAL A 63 1.60 -2.49 22.92
CA VAL A 63 2.36 -3.06 21.81
C VAL A 63 3.85 -3.00 22.11
N PHE A 64 4.49 -4.16 22.07
CA PHE A 64 5.94 -4.27 22.09
C PHE A 64 6.44 -4.67 20.71
N MET A 65 7.50 -4.05 20.23
CA MET A 65 8.15 -4.44 18.97
C MET A 65 9.67 -4.50 19.10
N ARG A 66 10.24 -5.56 18.55
CA ARG A 66 11.68 -5.74 18.43
C ARG A 66 12.08 -6.22 17.06
N SER A 67 13.00 -5.51 16.39
CA SER A 67 13.66 -6.01 15.19
C SER A 67 14.88 -6.82 15.57
N MET A 68 15.02 -8.00 15.00
CA MET A 68 16.13 -8.92 15.20
C MET A 68 16.83 -9.19 13.87
N ALA A 69 18.15 -9.26 13.88
CA ALA A 69 18.94 -9.54 12.68
C ALA A 69 19.29 -11.02 12.60
N THR A 70 19.07 -11.65 11.44
CA THR A 70 19.61 -12.98 11.17
C THR A 70 21.09 -12.87 10.84
N ARG A 71 21.93 -13.51 11.64
CA ARG A 71 23.40 -13.52 11.40
C ARG A 71 23.84 -14.56 10.37
N GLN A 72 22.98 -15.52 10.03
CA GLN A 72 23.25 -16.57 9.05
C GLN A 72 22.46 -16.34 7.75
N THR A 73 23.11 -16.52 6.63
CA THR A 73 22.59 -16.20 5.29
C THR A 73 21.48 -17.14 4.81
N ASN A 74 21.23 -18.27 5.47
CA ASN A 74 20.34 -19.33 4.99
C ASN A 74 19.27 -19.79 5.99
N ALA A 75 19.20 -19.23 7.21
CA ALA A 75 18.16 -19.57 8.16
C ALA A 75 17.22 -18.36 8.36
N SER A 76 15.93 -18.53 8.09
CA SER A 76 14.92 -17.50 8.33
C SER A 76 14.63 -17.33 9.82
N ILE A 77 14.89 -18.35 10.62
CA ILE A 77 14.72 -18.37 12.07
C ILE A 77 16.00 -18.86 12.73
N SER A 78 16.52 -18.07 13.66
CA SER A 78 17.66 -18.43 14.50
C SER A 78 17.16 -18.85 15.90
N LYS A 79 18.04 -19.57 16.65
CA LYS A 79 17.78 -19.91 18.07
C LYS A 79 17.41 -18.67 18.89
N ASP A 80 18.03 -17.53 18.60
CA ASP A 80 17.77 -16.25 19.28
C ASP A 80 16.31 -15.80 19.14
N ILE A 81 15.64 -16.13 18.01
CA ILE A 81 14.23 -15.80 17.77
C ILE A 81 13.33 -16.70 18.62
N THR A 82 13.64 -18.00 18.68
CA THR A 82 12.91 -18.94 19.53
C THR A 82 13.02 -18.54 21.00
N ASP A 83 14.22 -18.20 21.49
CA ASP A 83 14.44 -17.75 22.86
C ASP A 83 13.67 -16.43 23.14
N ALA A 84 13.64 -15.51 22.18
CA ALA A 84 12.85 -14.26 22.31
C ALA A 84 11.35 -14.53 22.38
N VAL A 85 10.83 -15.47 21.58
CA VAL A 85 9.42 -15.89 21.64
C VAL A 85 9.08 -16.48 23.01
N GLU A 86 9.95 -17.33 23.58
CA GLU A 86 9.72 -17.90 24.90
C GLU A 86 9.74 -16.84 26.03
N ILE A 87 10.58 -15.80 25.90
CA ILE A 87 10.54 -14.65 26.80
C ILE A 87 9.21 -13.89 26.70
N LEU A 88 8.70 -13.67 25.48
CA LEU A 88 7.43 -12.97 25.27
C LEU A 88 6.23 -13.79 25.77
N LYS A 89 6.28 -15.13 25.67
CA LYS A 89 5.29 -16.01 26.30
C LYS A 89 5.33 -15.89 27.82
N ALA A 90 6.53 -15.92 28.42
CA ALA A 90 6.69 -15.73 29.85
C ALA A 90 6.27 -14.35 30.36
N ALA A 91 6.33 -13.34 29.48
CA ALA A 91 5.80 -11.99 29.75
C ALA A 91 4.28 -11.85 29.52
N GLU A 92 3.59 -12.97 29.25
CA GLU A 92 2.13 -13.07 29.12
C GLU A 92 1.51 -12.16 28.05
N TYR A 93 2.21 -11.92 26.92
CA TYR A 93 1.59 -11.26 25.78
C TYR A 93 0.48 -12.14 25.18
N ASP A 94 -0.70 -11.54 24.98
CA ASP A 94 -1.89 -12.25 24.45
C ASP A 94 -1.68 -12.70 23.00
N LEU A 95 -1.00 -11.88 22.19
CA LEU A 95 -0.70 -12.16 20.80
C LEU A 95 0.78 -11.88 20.51
N ILE A 96 1.47 -12.87 19.96
CA ILE A 96 2.85 -12.72 19.49
C ILE A 96 2.86 -12.88 17.97
N ILE A 97 3.41 -11.90 17.27
CA ILE A 97 3.58 -11.92 15.81
C ILE A 97 5.07 -12.03 15.50
N VAL A 98 5.44 -13.03 14.72
CA VAL A 98 6.80 -13.18 14.21
C VAL A 98 6.76 -12.97 12.70
N GLU A 99 7.36 -11.87 12.24
CA GLU A 99 7.44 -11.52 10.83
C GLU A 99 8.85 -11.83 10.31
N THR A 100 8.94 -12.68 9.28
CA THR A 100 10.22 -12.99 8.63
C THR A 100 10.54 -12.00 7.52
N SER A 101 11.83 -11.83 7.22
CA SER A 101 12.27 -11.13 6.02
C SER A 101 11.71 -11.79 4.76
N GLY A 102 11.49 -11.03 3.70
CA GLY A 102 11.00 -11.54 2.41
C GLY A 102 12.06 -12.37 1.68
N ILE A 103 12.41 -13.52 2.24
CA ILE A 103 13.37 -14.45 1.64
C ILE A 103 12.60 -15.42 0.73
N GLY A 104 12.27 -14.99 -0.49
CA GLY A 104 11.88 -15.90 -1.56
C GLY A 104 10.74 -16.89 -1.23
N GLN A 105 10.84 -18.07 -1.80
CA GLN A 105 9.78 -19.08 -1.85
C GLN A 105 9.91 -20.16 -0.76
N SER A 106 10.98 -20.17 0.06
CA SER A 106 11.39 -21.28 0.93
C SER A 106 11.42 -20.94 2.44
N GLY A 107 10.61 -20.02 2.91
CA GLY A 107 10.60 -19.62 4.33
C GLY A 107 9.63 -20.44 5.20
N THR A 108 9.72 -21.79 5.17
CA THR A 108 8.82 -22.67 5.93
C THR A 108 9.19 -22.82 7.40
N GLU A 109 10.39 -22.43 7.81
CA GLU A 109 10.87 -22.55 9.20
C GLU A 109 9.99 -21.82 10.23
N ILE A 110 9.21 -20.83 9.78
CA ILE A 110 8.29 -20.09 10.65
C ILE A 110 7.19 -21.01 11.24
N ILE A 111 6.89 -22.13 10.57
CA ILE A 111 5.84 -23.07 10.96
C ILE A 111 6.20 -23.77 12.26
N ASP A 112 7.49 -23.98 12.51
CA ASP A 112 7.97 -24.71 13.67
C ASP A 112 7.72 -23.97 15.00
N ILE A 113 7.53 -22.64 14.93
CA ILE A 113 7.31 -21.80 16.11
C ILE A 113 5.92 -21.14 16.14
N ALA A 114 5.17 -21.19 15.06
CA ALA A 114 3.88 -20.52 14.93
C ALA A 114 2.71 -21.46 15.16
N ASP A 115 1.70 -21.02 15.91
CA ASP A 115 0.41 -21.72 16.03
C ASP A 115 -0.44 -21.52 14.78
N VAL A 116 -0.34 -20.33 14.18
CA VAL A 116 -1.04 -19.94 12.93
C VAL A 116 -0.04 -19.33 11.97
N SER A 117 -0.03 -19.83 10.75
CA SER A 117 0.87 -19.37 9.68
C SER A 117 0.13 -18.55 8.63
N MET A 118 0.67 -17.35 8.33
CA MET A 118 0.17 -16.46 7.29
C MET A 118 1.21 -16.25 6.20
N TYR A 119 0.81 -16.49 4.96
CA TYR A 119 1.64 -16.20 3.80
C TYR A 119 1.15 -14.95 3.06
N ILE A 120 2.05 -14.00 2.80
CA ILE A 120 1.73 -12.74 2.12
C ILE A 120 2.48 -12.67 0.79
N MET A 121 1.74 -12.50 -0.29
CA MET A 121 2.28 -12.39 -1.64
C MET A 121 1.69 -11.19 -2.38
N THR A 122 2.21 -10.91 -3.58
CA THR A 122 1.63 -9.91 -4.49
C THR A 122 1.09 -10.60 -5.75
N PRO A 123 0.20 -9.95 -6.52
CA PRO A 123 -0.39 -10.54 -7.72
C PRO A 123 0.62 -11.08 -8.74
N GLU A 124 1.81 -10.48 -8.79
CA GLU A 124 2.87 -10.90 -9.72
C GLU A 124 3.37 -12.33 -9.49
N PHE A 125 3.24 -12.84 -8.26
CA PHE A 125 3.61 -14.21 -7.90
C PHE A 125 2.44 -15.19 -8.00
N GLY A 126 1.23 -14.71 -8.32
CA GLY A 126 0.01 -15.51 -8.42
C GLY A 126 -0.18 -16.27 -9.73
N ALA A 127 0.76 -16.22 -10.66
CA ALA A 127 0.68 -17.01 -11.88
C ALA A 127 0.86 -18.52 -11.59
N ALA A 128 0.03 -19.36 -12.20
CA ALA A 128 -0.02 -20.80 -11.92
C ALA A 128 1.36 -21.49 -11.96
N THR A 129 2.22 -21.11 -12.91
CA THR A 129 3.59 -21.67 -13.04
C THR A 129 4.55 -21.23 -11.92
N GLN A 130 4.23 -20.18 -11.18
CA GLN A 130 5.03 -19.72 -10.05
C GLN A 130 4.53 -20.30 -8.72
N LEU A 131 3.23 -20.62 -8.63
CA LEU A 131 2.60 -21.12 -7.40
C LEU A 131 3.16 -22.47 -6.98
N GLU A 132 3.51 -23.34 -7.91
CA GLU A 132 4.13 -24.65 -7.64
C GLU A 132 5.52 -24.55 -6.96
N LYS A 133 6.15 -23.38 -7.02
CA LYS A 133 7.47 -23.13 -6.41
C LYS A 133 7.37 -22.51 -5.01
N ILE A 134 6.16 -22.32 -4.51
CA ILE A 134 5.91 -21.65 -3.24
C ILE A 134 5.55 -22.70 -2.19
N ASP A 135 6.56 -23.25 -1.53
CA ASP A 135 6.39 -24.29 -0.50
C ASP A 135 5.44 -23.86 0.64
N MET A 136 5.42 -22.56 0.97
CA MET A 136 4.56 -22.04 2.04
C MET A 136 3.06 -22.18 1.75
N LEU A 137 2.63 -22.35 0.50
CA LEU A 137 1.21 -22.59 0.19
C LEU A 137 0.72 -23.95 0.66
N ASP A 138 1.63 -24.90 0.95
CA ASP A 138 1.30 -26.22 1.48
C ASP A 138 1.01 -26.18 3.00
N TYR A 139 1.51 -25.16 3.69
CA TYR A 139 1.49 -25.06 5.13
C TYR A 139 0.74 -23.85 5.68
N ALA A 140 0.50 -22.84 4.85
CA ALA A 140 -0.15 -21.63 5.30
C ALA A 140 -1.60 -21.87 5.69
N ASP A 141 -1.99 -21.41 6.88
CA ASP A 141 -3.38 -21.44 7.33
C ASP A 141 -4.23 -20.37 6.66
N ILE A 142 -3.58 -19.27 6.27
CA ILE A 142 -4.23 -18.14 5.62
C ILE A 142 -3.25 -17.47 4.64
N VAL A 143 -3.76 -17.04 3.49
CA VAL A 143 -2.97 -16.38 2.45
C VAL A 143 -3.54 -14.99 2.16
N ALA A 144 -2.66 -13.99 2.13
CA ALA A 144 -3.01 -12.63 1.73
C ALA A 144 -2.32 -12.27 0.40
N ILE A 145 -3.09 -11.84 -0.58
CA ILE A 145 -2.60 -11.24 -1.81
C ILE A 145 -2.67 -9.73 -1.63
N ASN A 146 -1.56 -9.13 -1.21
CA ASN A 146 -1.47 -7.69 -0.97
C ASN A 146 -1.22 -6.92 -2.27
N LYS A 147 -1.45 -5.60 -2.26
CA LYS A 147 -1.43 -4.73 -3.44
C LYS A 147 -2.47 -5.18 -4.47
N PHE A 148 -3.65 -5.52 -3.99
CA PHE A 148 -4.73 -6.05 -4.81
C PHE A 148 -5.30 -5.04 -5.82
N ASP A 149 -4.89 -3.78 -5.73
CA ASP A 149 -5.15 -2.72 -6.71
C ASP A 149 -4.33 -2.86 -8.01
N LYS A 150 -3.39 -3.81 -8.07
CA LYS A 150 -2.60 -4.07 -9.27
C LYS A 150 -3.36 -4.90 -10.30
N ARG A 151 -2.98 -4.70 -11.57
CA ARG A 151 -3.51 -5.48 -12.69
C ARG A 151 -3.26 -6.97 -12.48
N GLY A 152 -4.25 -7.80 -12.79
CA GLY A 152 -4.17 -9.27 -12.67
C GLY A 152 -4.44 -9.81 -11.26
N ALA A 153 -4.79 -8.96 -10.29
CA ALA A 153 -5.02 -9.38 -8.91
C ALA A 153 -6.19 -10.39 -8.79
N GLN A 154 -7.27 -10.21 -9.54
CA GLN A 154 -8.42 -11.13 -9.53
C GLN A 154 -8.05 -12.50 -10.11
N ASP A 155 -7.25 -12.55 -11.17
CA ASP A 155 -6.77 -13.81 -11.74
C ASP A 155 -5.84 -14.52 -10.76
N ALA A 156 -4.92 -13.78 -10.13
CA ALA A 156 -4.06 -14.30 -9.08
C ALA A 156 -4.86 -14.89 -7.91
N LEU A 157 -5.91 -14.18 -7.44
CA LEU A 157 -6.77 -14.66 -6.36
C LEU A 157 -7.42 -16.01 -6.72
N ARG A 158 -7.97 -16.11 -7.92
CA ARG A 158 -8.60 -17.35 -8.42
C ARG A 158 -7.59 -18.50 -8.49
N ASP A 159 -6.40 -18.23 -9.04
CA ASP A 159 -5.40 -19.26 -9.26
C ASP A 159 -4.75 -19.71 -7.93
N VAL A 160 -4.50 -18.79 -7.00
CA VAL A 160 -4.00 -19.10 -5.65
C VAL A 160 -5.05 -19.90 -4.85
N LYS A 161 -6.35 -19.57 -4.92
CA LYS A 161 -7.41 -20.35 -4.29
C LYS A 161 -7.45 -21.79 -4.80
N LYS A 162 -7.32 -21.99 -6.11
CA LYS A 162 -7.26 -23.33 -6.72
C LYS A 162 -6.00 -24.08 -6.29
N GLN A 163 -4.85 -23.42 -6.24
CA GLN A 163 -3.60 -24.04 -5.81
C GLN A 163 -3.67 -24.43 -4.34
N TYR A 164 -4.18 -23.54 -3.48
CA TYR A 164 -4.41 -23.82 -2.05
C TYR A 164 -5.33 -25.03 -1.86
N GLN A 165 -6.44 -25.11 -2.60
CA GLN A 165 -7.35 -26.26 -2.58
C GLN A 165 -6.63 -27.57 -2.90
N ARG A 166 -5.76 -27.58 -3.93
CA ARG A 166 -4.98 -28.76 -4.35
C ARG A 166 -3.98 -29.16 -3.27
N ASN A 167 -3.20 -28.22 -2.76
CA ASN A 167 -2.14 -28.49 -1.79
C ASN A 167 -2.69 -29.06 -0.48
N HIS A 168 -3.87 -28.58 -0.06
CA HIS A 168 -4.54 -29.05 1.17
C HIS A 168 -5.54 -30.21 0.94
N ASN A 169 -5.60 -30.76 -0.27
CA ASN A 169 -6.51 -31.88 -0.64
C ASN A 169 -8.01 -31.61 -0.36
N PHE A 170 -8.46 -30.35 -0.48
CA PHE A 170 -9.84 -29.96 -0.24
C PHE A 170 -10.73 -30.10 -1.50
N TRP A 171 -10.69 -31.24 -2.15
CA TRP A 171 -11.36 -31.49 -3.42
C TRP A 171 -12.89 -31.31 -3.38
N ASP A 172 -13.50 -31.58 -2.23
CA ASP A 172 -14.95 -31.45 -2.02
C ASP A 172 -15.43 -30.03 -1.70
N LYS A 173 -14.49 -29.08 -1.48
CA LYS A 173 -14.84 -27.70 -1.11
C LYS A 173 -14.80 -26.79 -2.34
N ASN A 174 -15.68 -25.78 -2.35
CA ASN A 174 -15.61 -24.74 -3.37
C ASN A 174 -14.30 -23.93 -3.22
N PRO A 175 -13.50 -23.70 -4.28
CA PRO A 175 -12.30 -22.88 -4.25
C PRO A 175 -12.53 -21.49 -3.63
N ASP A 176 -13.72 -20.93 -3.80
CA ASP A 176 -14.05 -19.60 -3.26
C ASP A 176 -14.08 -19.55 -1.73
N THR A 177 -14.23 -20.71 -1.07
CA THR A 177 -14.22 -20.83 0.40
C THR A 177 -12.82 -20.98 0.99
N MET A 178 -11.80 -21.03 0.15
CA MET A 178 -10.40 -21.15 0.62
C MET A 178 -9.97 -19.88 1.35
N PRO A 179 -9.12 -19.98 2.38
CA PRO A 179 -8.67 -18.84 3.20
C PRO A 179 -7.60 -17.99 2.48
N VAL A 180 -7.98 -17.49 1.31
CA VAL A 180 -7.12 -16.64 0.47
C VAL A 180 -7.86 -15.32 0.21
N PHE A 181 -7.26 -14.21 0.61
CA PHE A 181 -7.87 -12.89 0.60
C PHE A 181 -7.04 -11.88 -0.16
N GLY A 182 -7.70 -11.04 -0.97
CA GLY A 182 -7.07 -9.85 -1.55
C GLY A 182 -7.02 -8.73 -0.51
N SER A 183 -5.94 -7.97 -0.44
CA SER A 183 -5.80 -6.85 0.50
C SER A 183 -5.04 -5.67 -0.13
N ILE A 184 -5.35 -4.47 0.34
CA ILE A 184 -4.63 -3.24 0.00
C ILE A 184 -4.19 -2.59 1.32
N ALA A 185 -3.08 -3.07 1.90
CA ALA A 185 -2.59 -2.58 3.18
C ALA A 185 -2.29 -1.07 3.22
N ALA A 186 -2.05 -0.46 2.07
CA ALA A 186 -1.85 0.99 1.94
C ALA A 186 -3.16 1.79 1.96
N GLN A 187 -4.32 1.13 1.94
CA GLN A 187 -5.62 1.77 1.90
C GLN A 187 -6.28 1.75 3.28
N PHE A 188 -6.70 2.91 3.74
CA PHE A 188 -7.42 3.02 5.01
C PHE A 188 -8.74 2.22 4.95
N ASN A 189 -8.99 1.41 5.99
CA ASN A 189 -10.20 0.60 6.16
C ASN A 189 -10.55 -0.26 4.93
N ASP A 190 -9.53 -0.87 4.32
CA ASP A 190 -9.70 -1.74 3.16
C ASP A 190 -10.60 -2.94 3.49
N PRO A 191 -11.69 -3.18 2.71
CA PRO A 191 -12.62 -4.27 2.97
C PRO A 191 -11.99 -5.65 2.93
N GLY A 192 -11.04 -5.89 2.02
CA GLY A 192 -10.33 -7.16 1.95
C GLY A 192 -9.42 -7.42 3.14
N THR A 193 -8.73 -6.39 3.63
CA THR A 193 -7.96 -6.47 4.87
C THR A 193 -8.86 -6.71 6.09
N ASN A 194 -10.07 -6.15 6.08
CA ASN A 194 -11.05 -6.39 7.14
C ASN A 194 -11.50 -7.87 7.15
N GLU A 195 -11.79 -8.41 5.98
CA GLU A 195 -12.20 -9.81 5.83
C GLU A 195 -11.07 -10.75 6.23
N LEU A 196 -9.84 -10.48 5.78
CA LEU A 196 -8.65 -11.20 6.20
C LEU A 196 -8.48 -11.22 7.72
N TYR A 197 -8.64 -10.07 8.39
CA TYR A 197 -8.52 -9.95 9.85
C TYR A 197 -9.58 -10.80 10.57
N LEU A 198 -10.83 -10.73 10.18
CA LEU A 198 -11.92 -11.49 10.81
C LEU A 198 -11.70 -13.01 10.69
N HIS A 199 -11.23 -13.47 9.52
CA HIS A 199 -10.89 -14.88 9.32
C HIS A 199 -9.66 -15.29 10.13
N LEU A 200 -8.64 -14.42 10.23
CA LEU A 200 -7.46 -14.66 11.04
C LEU A 200 -7.82 -14.85 12.52
N ILE A 201 -8.65 -13.97 13.09
CA ILE A 201 -9.12 -14.11 14.49
C ILE A 201 -9.90 -15.43 14.69
N LYS A 202 -10.73 -15.81 13.71
CA LYS A 202 -11.44 -17.08 13.76
C LYS A 202 -10.50 -18.28 13.75
N ILE A 203 -9.50 -18.30 12.86
CA ILE A 203 -8.50 -19.38 12.78
C ILE A 203 -7.70 -19.47 14.09
N ILE A 204 -7.30 -18.34 14.66
CA ILE A 204 -6.60 -18.30 15.96
C ILE A 204 -7.50 -18.90 17.06
N ALA A 205 -8.75 -18.47 17.12
CA ALA A 205 -9.70 -18.97 18.12
C ALA A 205 -9.90 -20.49 18.01
N ASP A 206 -10.08 -21.02 16.80
CA ASP A 206 -10.32 -22.42 16.52
C ASP A 206 -9.07 -23.28 16.82
N LYS A 207 -7.88 -22.88 16.34
CA LYS A 207 -6.63 -23.63 16.53
C LYS A 207 -6.12 -23.62 17.97
N CYS A 208 -6.14 -22.44 18.60
CA CYS A 208 -5.65 -22.26 19.96
C CYS A 208 -6.73 -22.54 21.03
N LYS A 209 -7.95 -22.92 20.61
CA LYS A 209 -9.10 -23.19 21.50
C LYS A 209 -9.40 -21.99 22.42
N LEU A 210 -9.29 -20.77 21.87
CA LEU A 210 -9.55 -19.52 22.56
C LEU A 210 -11.00 -19.08 22.36
N ASN A 211 -11.57 -18.40 23.34
CA ASN A 211 -12.89 -17.83 23.23
C ASN A 211 -12.83 -16.38 22.64
N TRP A 212 -12.05 -16.20 21.59
CA TRP A 212 -11.91 -14.92 20.92
C TRP A 212 -12.97 -14.77 19.83
N LYS A 213 -13.73 -13.69 19.90
CA LYS A 213 -14.71 -13.31 18.89
C LYS A 213 -14.55 -11.83 18.60
N SER A 214 -14.38 -11.49 17.33
CA SER A 214 -14.37 -10.10 16.93
C SER A 214 -15.72 -9.44 17.16
N THR A 215 -15.70 -8.25 17.75
CA THR A 215 -16.87 -7.40 17.98
C THR A 215 -16.95 -6.24 16.98
N LEU A 216 -15.93 -6.12 16.11
CA LEU A 216 -15.85 -5.02 15.15
C LEU A 216 -16.89 -5.17 14.04
N SER A 217 -17.67 -4.12 13.84
CA SER A 217 -18.55 -3.98 12.66
C SER A 217 -17.72 -3.41 11.51
N LEU A 218 -17.05 -4.29 10.77
CA LEU A 218 -16.19 -3.91 9.65
C LEU A 218 -16.91 -4.08 8.30
N ARG A 219 -16.62 -3.15 7.38
CA ARG A 219 -17.03 -3.32 5.98
C ARG A 219 -16.24 -4.48 5.37
N ILE A 220 -16.94 -5.53 4.93
CA ILE A 220 -16.36 -6.71 4.30
C ILE A 220 -16.62 -6.64 2.79
N GLY A 221 -15.76 -7.25 2.00
CA GLY A 221 -15.90 -7.38 0.56
C GLY A 221 -14.55 -7.40 -0.16
N ASN A 222 -14.60 -7.44 -1.47
CA ASN A 222 -13.40 -7.41 -2.27
C ASN A 222 -12.62 -6.10 -2.05
N ALA A 223 -11.29 -6.21 -1.97
CA ALA A 223 -10.41 -5.06 -1.94
C ALA A 223 -10.49 -4.31 -3.27
N GLU A 224 -11.00 -3.09 -3.23
CA GLU A 224 -11.10 -2.21 -4.40
C GLU A 224 -10.39 -0.90 -4.09
N LYS A 225 -9.68 -0.37 -5.08
CA LYS A 225 -8.98 0.91 -4.93
C LYS A 225 -9.98 2.04 -4.78
N ILE A 226 -9.95 2.69 -3.62
CA ILE A 226 -10.72 3.92 -3.38
C ILE A 226 -9.87 5.11 -3.80
N TYR A 227 -10.36 5.86 -4.79
CA TYR A 227 -9.71 7.08 -5.25
C TYR A 227 -10.22 8.26 -4.43
N ILE A 228 -9.35 8.89 -3.64
CA ILE A 228 -9.64 10.16 -2.95
C ILE A 228 -9.84 11.26 -4.01
N ILE A 229 -9.00 11.25 -5.05
CA ILE A 229 -9.15 12.10 -6.23
C ILE A 229 -9.56 11.19 -7.39
N PRO A 230 -10.73 11.40 -8.02
CA PRO A 230 -11.15 10.61 -9.17
C PRO A 230 -10.09 10.58 -10.29
N PRO A 231 -9.92 9.47 -11.02
CA PRO A 231 -8.88 9.33 -12.05
C PRO A 231 -8.90 10.43 -13.12
N ASN A 232 -10.10 10.95 -13.44
CA ASN A 232 -10.29 12.06 -14.37
C ASN A 232 -9.88 13.44 -13.81
N ARG A 233 -9.56 13.52 -12.50
CA ARG A 233 -9.12 14.75 -11.82
C ARG A 233 -7.73 14.65 -11.20
N THR A 234 -6.95 13.62 -11.52
CA THR A 234 -5.61 13.44 -10.96
C THR A 234 -4.65 14.58 -11.26
N ARG A 235 -4.89 15.33 -12.36
CA ARG A 235 -4.12 16.50 -12.76
C ARG A 235 -4.80 17.83 -12.48
N TYR A 236 -5.90 17.84 -11.76
CA TYR A 236 -6.73 19.04 -11.56
C TYR A 236 -5.95 20.26 -11.06
N LEU A 237 -5.06 20.10 -10.07
CA LEU A 237 -4.23 21.20 -9.58
C LEU A 237 -3.19 21.65 -10.62
N SER A 238 -2.63 20.73 -11.38
CA SER A 238 -1.70 21.04 -12.49
C SER A 238 -2.42 21.78 -13.61
N ASP A 239 -3.65 21.39 -13.92
CA ASP A 239 -4.46 22.02 -14.96
C ASP A 239 -4.83 23.46 -14.57
N ILE A 240 -5.24 23.70 -13.31
CA ILE A 240 -5.46 25.05 -12.78
C ILE A 240 -4.21 25.91 -12.89
N THR A 241 -3.05 25.39 -12.47
CA THR A 241 -1.78 26.13 -12.52
C THR A 241 -1.40 26.47 -13.96
N LYS A 242 -1.61 25.51 -14.88
CA LYS A 242 -1.35 25.74 -16.31
C LYS A 242 -2.27 26.82 -16.88
N THR A 243 -3.59 26.73 -16.61
CA THR A 243 -4.56 27.71 -17.06
C THR A 243 -4.23 29.12 -16.57
N ASN A 244 -3.82 29.28 -15.31
CA ASN A 244 -3.41 30.57 -14.78
C ASN A 244 -2.17 31.12 -15.49
N ARG A 245 -1.15 30.29 -15.72
CA ARG A 245 0.07 30.71 -16.44
C ARG A 245 -0.25 31.10 -17.90
N ASP A 246 -1.06 30.30 -18.56
CA ASP A 246 -1.47 30.58 -19.94
C ASP A 246 -2.26 31.92 -20.02
N TYR A 247 -3.10 32.18 -19.00
CA TYR A 247 -3.82 33.47 -18.88
C TYR A 247 -2.86 34.63 -18.62
N ASP A 248 -1.88 34.52 -17.76
CA ASP A 248 -0.88 35.56 -17.50
C ASP A 248 -0.08 35.89 -18.76
N ILE A 249 0.30 34.88 -19.55
CA ILE A 249 0.97 35.07 -20.84
C ILE A 249 0.08 35.84 -21.78
N TRP A 250 -1.18 35.42 -21.94
CA TRP A 250 -2.15 36.08 -22.80
C TRP A 250 -2.39 37.53 -22.38
N VAL A 251 -2.55 37.82 -21.10
CA VAL A 251 -2.72 39.21 -20.59
C VAL A 251 -1.52 40.06 -20.96
N ASN A 252 -0.31 39.60 -20.79
CA ASN A 252 0.89 40.33 -21.13
C ASN A 252 1.01 40.59 -22.63
N GLU A 253 0.63 39.64 -23.47
CA GLU A 253 0.57 39.83 -24.93
C GLU A 253 -0.44 40.89 -25.32
N GLN A 254 -1.66 40.84 -24.75
CA GLN A 254 -2.71 41.84 -25.04
C GLN A 254 -2.31 43.23 -24.54
N ALA A 255 -1.69 43.35 -23.37
CA ALA A 255 -1.19 44.60 -22.84
C ALA A 255 -0.11 45.24 -23.76
N ASN A 256 0.80 44.40 -24.27
CA ASN A 256 1.82 44.85 -25.22
C ASN A 256 1.21 45.32 -26.54
N ILE A 257 0.21 44.63 -27.07
CA ILE A 257 -0.51 45.03 -28.29
C ILE A 257 -1.22 46.35 -28.04
N ALA A 258 -1.92 46.52 -26.92
CA ALA A 258 -2.59 47.77 -26.57
C ALA A 258 -1.61 48.95 -26.45
N ASN A 259 -0.44 48.74 -25.80
CA ASN A 259 0.61 49.74 -25.71
C ASN A 259 1.16 50.15 -27.09
N ASN A 260 1.38 49.18 -27.97
CA ASN A 260 1.83 49.44 -29.34
C ASN A 260 0.80 50.20 -30.16
N LEU A 261 -0.48 49.83 -30.06
CA LEU A 261 -1.57 50.57 -30.72
C LEU A 261 -1.69 52.00 -30.20
N TYR A 262 -1.58 52.22 -28.91
CA TYR A 262 -1.57 53.54 -28.29
C TYR A 262 -0.37 54.38 -28.78
N ALA A 263 0.82 53.78 -28.85
CA ALA A 263 2.00 54.46 -29.35
C ALA A 263 1.86 54.87 -30.83
N ILE A 264 1.26 54.02 -31.66
CA ILE A 264 0.97 54.30 -33.07
C ILE A 264 -0.04 55.44 -33.20
N ASP A 265 -1.14 55.40 -32.43
CA ASP A 265 -2.15 56.45 -32.44
C ASP A 265 -1.55 57.82 -32.01
N ARG A 266 -0.72 57.80 -30.97
CA ARG A 266 0.00 58.99 -30.52
C ARG A 266 0.95 59.55 -31.57
N LEU A 267 1.69 58.69 -32.29
CA LEU A 267 2.56 59.11 -33.42
C LEU A 267 1.75 59.67 -34.57
N LYS A 268 0.64 59.09 -34.93
CA LYS A 268 -0.26 59.61 -35.96
C LYS A 268 -0.75 61.03 -35.66
N ARG A 269 -1.07 61.32 -34.41
CA ARG A 269 -1.48 62.68 -33.98
C ARG A 269 -0.36 63.71 -34.00
N LEU A 270 0.89 63.28 -33.84
CA LEU A 270 2.07 64.18 -33.79
C LEU A 270 2.62 64.49 -35.17
N VAL A 271 2.66 63.53 -36.08
CA VAL A 271 3.36 63.62 -37.39
C VAL A 271 2.41 63.81 -38.57
N GLY A 272 1.14 63.43 -38.44
CA GLY A 272 0.17 63.44 -39.55
C GLY A 272 0.11 62.09 -40.27
N GLU A 273 -1.07 61.72 -40.76
CA GLU A 273 -1.35 60.37 -41.33
C GLU A 273 -0.53 60.01 -42.57
N ASN A 274 -0.04 61.02 -43.32
CA ASN A 274 0.62 60.81 -44.60
C ASN A 274 2.15 60.50 -44.51
N GLU A 275 2.76 60.60 -43.36
CA GLU A 275 4.19 60.41 -43.19
C GLU A 275 4.59 59.08 -42.48
N LEU A 276 3.60 58.24 -42.12
CA LEU A 276 3.87 56.99 -41.46
C LEU A 276 4.05 55.83 -42.47
N PRO A 277 5.08 54.96 -42.27
CA PRO A 277 5.24 53.78 -43.09
C PRO A 277 4.03 52.84 -42.93
N ASN A 278 3.70 52.13 -44.00
CA ASN A 278 2.55 51.22 -44.05
C ASN A 278 2.78 50.05 -43.04
N ILE A 279 2.23 50.21 -41.83
CA ILE A 279 2.34 49.21 -40.77
C ILE A 279 1.26 48.17 -41.02
N ASP A 280 1.66 46.89 -41.08
CA ASP A 280 0.74 45.78 -41.27
C ASP A 280 -0.12 45.61 -40.00
N ASN A 281 -1.30 46.25 -39.98
CA ASN A 281 -2.23 46.29 -38.85
C ASN A 281 -2.81 44.91 -38.51
N LYS A 282 -2.67 43.88 -39.36
CA LYS A 282 -3.17 42.52 -39.09
C LYS A 282 -2.44 41.83 -37.92
N LYS A 283 -1.20 42.23 -37.58
CA LYS A 283 -0.45 41.70 -36.45
C LYS A 283 -0.71 42.42 -35.12
N LEU A 284 -1.47 43.49 -35.13
CA LEU A 284 -1.72 44.36 -33.98
C LEU A 284 -3.22 44.42 -33.61
N MET A 285 -3.99 43.40 -33.86
CA MET A 285 -5.41 43.36 -33.46
C MET A 285 -5.53 42.89 -32.02
N LEU A 286 -6.17 43.72 -31.20
CA LEU A 286 -6.62 43.33 -29.87
C LEU A 286 -7.70 42.23 -29.93
N HIS A 287 -7.73 41.38 -28.94
CA HIS A 287 -8.83 40.44 -28.79
C HIS A 287 -10.16 41.18 -28.68
N PRO A 288 -11.27 40.70 -29.28
CA PRO A 288 -12.56 41.40 -29.32
C PRO A 288 -13.09 41.88 -27.97
N GLU A 289 -12.88 41.08 -26.92
CA GLU A 289 -13.28 41.42 -25.53
C GLU A 289 -12.47 42.60 -24.97
N CYS A 290 -11.20 42.74 -25.37
CA CYS A 290 -10.37 43.88 -24.97
C CYS A 290 -10.68 45.15 -25.78
N GLN A 291 -11.21 45.03 -26.99
CA GLN A 291 -11.67 46.18 -27.79
C GLN A 291 -12.89 46.84 -27.15
N GLN A 292 -13.84 46.06 -26.61
CA GLN A 292 -15.06 46.60 -25.96
C GLN A 292 -14.79 47.43 -24.68
N ILE A 293 -13.62 47.25 -24.05
CA ILE A 293 -13.23 48.00 -22.84
C ILE A 293 -12.62 49.37 -23.22
N LEU A 294 -12.15 49.53 -24.46
CA LEU A 294 -11.48 50.73 -24.92
C LEU A 294 -12.45 51.71 -25.67
N GLU A 295 -13.65 51.27 -26.03
CA GLU A 295 -14.78 52.10 -26.49
C GLU A 295 -15.57 52.63 -25.27
#